data_6972acf2dfdccc55ebc1957e4cd0fafc
#
_entry.id   6972acf2dfdccc55ebc1957e4cd0fafc
#
_cell.length_a   1.000
_cell.length_b   1.000
_cell.length_c   1.000
_cell.angle_alpha   90.00
_cell.angle_beta   90.00
_cell.angle_gamma   90.00
#
_symmetry.space_group_name_H-M   'P 1'
#
loop_
_entity.id
_entity.type
_entity.pdbx_description
1 polymer ?
#
loop_
_entity_poly.entity_id
_entity_poly.type
_entity_poly.pdbx_seq_one_letter_code
_entity_poly.pdbx_strand_id
1 'polypeptide(L)'
;VLNNKQGSIVSIPTSSGKTRIGEIAILNCLLNEPKAKILFIAPYRSLAYEIENSFDEIFSNLDVSVSHLYGGSLFSKLDERIIDESSVIVATPEKAKALFRSNEDILSCIKLVIIDEGHLLGTDKRLIVNEMFYEELKYHVKANGGRFLLLSAVLPNAEDLSEWLTDSTDNVYKENWRPSDERIGIMEWNGVSVNLNWKSTDAERNSFNPNFIMRQKLPKKPKERIMHYFPENKNQAIASTAYKLRKFGPVLIFVGIKKSVFAIAREYEKCIQPEEQKFRFRNKANWRAFKLACIESYGED
;
A
#
# COMPACT_ATOMS: atom_id res chain seq x y z
N VAL A 1 6.46 11.34 -19.66
CA VAL A 1 5.19 11.08 -18.94
C VAL A 1 4.24 12.26 -19.08
N LEU A 2 4.59 13.45 -18.60
CA LEU A 2 3.66 14.58 -18.46
C LEU A 2 3.14 15.14 -19.79
N ASN A 3 3.98 15.19 -20.82
CA ASN A 3 3.65 15.76 -22.12
C ASN A 3 3.12 14.72 -23.12
N ASN A 4 3.02 13.47 -22.71
CA ASN A 4 2.53 12.42 -23.61
C ASN A 4 1.00 12.45 -23.66
N LYS A 5 0.44 12.83 -24.81
CA LYS A 5 -0.99 12.93 -25.04
C LYS A 5 -1.68 11.58 -25.18
N GLN A 6 -0.95 10.52 -25.53
CA GLN A 6 -1.51 9.17 -25.69
C GLN A 6 -1.68 8.44 -24.36
N GLY A 7 -0.93 8.86 -23.34
CA GLY A 7 -0.87 8.19 -22.04
C GLY A 7 0.50 7.62 -21.74
N SER A 8 0.67 7.02 -20.56
CA SER A 8 1.98 6.51 -20.12
C SER A 8 1.82 5.37 -19.12
N ILE A 9 2.74 4.42 -19.18
CA ILE A 9 2.92 3.36 -18.17
C ILE A 9 4.20 3.66 -17.41
N VAL A 10 4.12 3.75 -16.09
CA VAL A 10 5.26 3.99 -15.21
C VAL A 10 5.46 2.77 -14.33
N SER A 11 6.57 2.08 -14.55
CA SER A 11 6.98 0.89 -13.79
C SER A 11 8.25 1.20 -13.01
N ILE A 12 8.09 1.61 -11.75
CA ILE A 12 9.20 1.96 -10.86
C ILE A 12 8.98 1.33 -9.48
N PRO A 13 10.04 0.99 -8.72
CA PRO A 13 9.91 0.32 -7.43
C PRO A 13 9.03 1.06 -6.43
N THR A 14 8.59 0.35 -5.40
CA THR A 14 7.92 0.99 -4.24
C THR A 14 8.84 2.03 -3.60
N SER A 15 8.26 3.08 -3.04
CA SER A 15 8.99 4.21 -2.42
C SER A 15 9.84 5.06 -3.36
N SER A 16 9.76 4.85 -4.69
CA SER A 16 10.47 5.69 -5.69
C SER A 16 9.66 6.92 -6.15
N GLY A 17 8.54 7.22 -5.49
CA GLY A 17 7.77 8.43 -5.75
C GLY A 17 6.66 8.30 -6.79
N LYS A 18 6.11 7.09 -7.03
CA LYS A 18 4.97 6.88 -7.97
C LYS A 18 3.82 7.87 -7.73
N THR A 19 3.39 8.02 -6.49
CA THR A 19 2.29 8.93 -6.12
C THR A 19 2.60 10.37 -6.52
N ARG A 20 3.85 10.82 -6.37
CA ARG A 20 4.29 12.16 -6.79
C ARG A 20 4.20 12.36 -8.30
N ILE A 21 4.47 11.32 -9.09
CA ILE A 21 4.25 11.38 -10.56
C ILE A 21 2.77 11.57 -10.85
N GLY A 22 1.88 10.88 -10.13
CA GLY A 22 0.43 11.07 -10.22
C GLY A 22 0.02 12.50 -9.88
N GLU A 23 0.50 13.04 -8.76
CA GLU A 23 0.22 14.42 -8.32
C GLU A 23 0.65 15.45 -9.37
N ILE A 24 1.86 15.33 -9.92
CA ILE A 24 2.36 16.24 -10.95
C ILE A 24 1.54 16.08 -12.25
N ALA A 25 1.11 14.86 -12.59
CA ALA A 25 0.26 14.63 -13.77
C ALA A 25 -1.12 15.27 -13.60
N ILE A 26 -1.72 15.22 -12.39
CA ILE A 26 -2.97 15.90 -12.05
C ILE A 26 -2.82 17.41 -12.23
N LEU A 27 -1.81 18.02 -11.62
CA LEU A 27 -1.57 19.46 -11.71
C LEU A 27 -1.32 19.90 -13.14
N ASN A 28 -0.50 19.14 -13.89
CA ASN A 28 -0.25 19.44 -15.30
C ASN A 28 -1.52 19.36 -16.15
N CYS A 29 -2.41 18.41 -15.87
CA CYS A 29 -3.70 18.32 -16.56
C CYS A 29 -4.58 19.53 -16.25
N LEU A 30 -4.75 19.90 -14.99
CA LEU A 30 -5.59 21.02 -14.56
C LEU A 30 -5.05 22.39 -14.99
N LEU A 31 -3.73 22.57 -15.06
CA LEU A 31 -3.11 23.78 -15.59
C LEU A 31 -3.40 23.99 -17.09
N ASN A 32 -3.47 22.90 -17.86
CA ASN A 32 -3.80 23.00 -19.29
C ASN A 32 -5.30 23.04 -19.56
N GLU A 33 -6.08 22.34 -18.75
CA GLU A 33 -7.53 22.22 -18.86
C GLU A 33 -8.19 22.41 -17.47
N PRO A 34 -8.44 23.67 -17.03
CA PRO A 34 -8.94 23.93 -15.67
C PRO A 34 -10.29 23.32 -15.34
N LYS A 35 -11.09 22.96 -16.34
CA LYS A 35 -12.39 22.31 -16.17
C LYS A 35 -12.34 20.80 -16.29
N ALA A 36 -11.15 20.22 -16.51
CA ALA A 36 -10.97 18.79 -16.59
C ALA A 36 -11.30 18.12 -15.26
N LYS A 37 -11.88 16.92 -15.33
CA LYS A 37 -11.97 16.00 -14.20
C LYS A 37 -10.89 14.93 -14.32
N ILE A 38 -10.31 14.57 -13.20
CA ILE A 38 -9.30 13.51 -13.10
C ILE A 38 -9.91 12.36 -12.30
N LEU A 39 -9.77 11.13 -12.81
CA LEU A 39 -10.14 9.92 -12.11
C LEU A 39 -8.89 9.19 -11.64
N PHE A 40 -8.69 9.10 -10.33
CA PHE A 40 -7.65 8.29 -9.72
C PHE A 40 -8.24 6.98 -9.19
N ILE A 41 -7.79 5.86 -9.72
CA ILE A 41 -8.29 4.53 -9.36
C ILE A 41 -7.27 3.83 -8.46
N ALA A 42 -7.65 3.62 -7.20
CA ALA A 42 -6.87 2.85 -6.23
C ALA A 42 -7.50 1.47 -6.02
N PRO A 43 -6.72 0.39 -5.91
CA PRO A 43 -7.25 -0.99 -5.89
C PRO A 43 -8.05 -1.34 -4.63
N TYR A 44 -7.79 -0.65 -3.52
CA TYR A 44 -8.37 -0.93 -2.21
C TYR A 44 -8.92 0.34 -1.54
N ARG A 45 -9.98 0.20 -0.75
CA ARG A 45 -10.60 1.32 -0.03
C ARG A 45 -9.65 2.03 0.94
N SER A 46 -8.80 1.27 1.65
CA SER A 46 -7.82 1.85 2.57
C SER A 46 -6.79 2.72 1.83
N LEU A 47 -6.37 2.29 0.65
CA LEU A 47 -5.44 3.05 -0.19
C LEU A 47 -6.13 4.28 -0.80
N ALA A 48 -7.37 4.14 -1.27
CA ALA A 48 -8.15 5.27 -1.77
C ALA A 48 -8.29 6.37 -0.70
N TYR A 49 -8.64 5.99 0.53
CA TYR A 49 -8.73 6.91 1.67
C TYR A 49 -7.41 7.61 1.99
N GLU A 50 -6.30 6.87 1.98
CA GLU A 50 -4.96 7.43 2.22
C GLU A 50 -4.58 8.44 1.12
N ILE A 51 -4.86 8.11 -0.13
CA ILE A 51 -4.60 8.99 -1.29
C ILE A 51 -5.49 10.23 -1.24
N GLU A 52 -6.78 10.10 -0.95
CA GLU A 52 -7.70 11.23 -0.79
C GLU A 52 -7.18 12.23 0.25
N ASN A 53 -6.82 11.75 1.44
CA ASN A 53 -6.28 12.62 2.49
C ASN A 53 -4.95 13.29 2.08
N SER A 54 -4.06 12.54 1.43
CA SER A 54 -2.79 13.08 0.94
C SER A 54 -3.00 14.14 -0.13
N PHE A 55 -3.92 13.92 -1.05
CA PHE A 55 -4.25 14.87 -2.11
C PHE A 55 -4.97 16.11 -1.56
N ASP A 56 -5.88 15.94 -0.62
CA ASP A 56 -6.57 17.06 0.03
C ASP A 56 -5.56 17.97 0.75
N GLU A 57 -4.61 17.40 1.50
CA GLU A 57 -3.54 18.16 2.15
C GLU A 57 -2.68 18.95 1.14
N ILE A 58 -2.35 18.35 -0.01
CA ILE A 58 -1.48 18.96 -1.01
C ILE A 58 -2.24 19.99 -1.85
N PHE A 59 -3.46 19.67 -2.28
CA PHE A 59 -4.21 20.44 -3.25
C PHE A 59 -5.11 21.52 -2.64
N SER A 60 -5.43 21.45 -1.34
CA SER A 60 -6.26 22.45 -0.66
C SER A 60 -5.75 23.88 -0.82
N ASN A 61 -4.42 24.07 -0.89
CA ASN A 61 -3.81 25.37 -1.09
C ASN A 61 -3.77 25.83 -2.58
N LEU A 62 -4.26 25.01 -3.50
CA LEU A 62 -4.23 25.24 -4.94
C LEU A 62 -5.61 25.37 -5.57
N ASP A 63 -6.65 25.50 -4.75
CA ASP A 63 -8.06 25.53 -5.18
C ASP A 63 -8.48 24.31 -6.02
N VAL A 64 -7.83 23.17 -5.81
CA VAL A 64 -8.16 21.89 -6.45
C VAL A 64 -8.96 21.04 -5.46
N SER A 65 -10.22 20.79 -5.79
CA SER A 65 -11.11 19.99 -4.95
C SER A 65 -10.91 18.49 -5.18
N VAL A 66 -10.83 17.73 -4.09
CA VAL A 66 -10.69 16.26 -4.09
C VAL A 66 -11.98 15.64 -3.59
N SER A 67 -12.47 14.57 -4.22
CA SER A 67 -13.65 13.84 -3.78
C SER A 67 -13.37 13.07 -2.49
N HIS A 68 -14.38 13.02 -1.63
CA HIS A 68 -14.38 12.16 -0.44
C HIS A 68 -15.51 11.13 -0.59
N LEU A 69 -15.30 10.14 -1.47
CA LEU A 69 -16.30 9.12 -1.77
C LEU A 69 -16.16 7.94 -0.79
N TYR A 70 -16.86 8.04 0.32
CA TYR A 70 -16.90 6.98 1.32
C TYR A 70 -18.06 6.01 1.08
N GLY A 71 -17.85 4.74 1.42
CA GLY A 71 -18.92 3.76 1.51
C GLY A 71 -18.93 2.66 0.47
N GLY A 72 -20.06 1.96 0.40
CA GLY A 72 -20.23 0.73 -0.35
C GLY A 72 -20.20 0.87 -1.88
N SER A 73 -20.59 -0.21 -2.55
CA SER A 73 -20.70 -0.27 -4.01
C SER A 73 -21.92 0.48 -4.58
N LEU A 74 -22.78 1.01 -3.73
CA LEU A 74 -23.94 1.78 -4.16
C LEU A 74 -23.55 3.25 -4.34
N PHE A 75 -24.12 3.87 -5.37
CA PHE A 75 -23.96 5.27 -5.70
C PHE A 75 -25.18 6.05 -5.20
N SER A 76 -24.97 7.17 -4.53
CA SER A 76 -26.01 7.99 -3.94
C SER A 76 -26.04 9.38 -4.59
N LYS A 77 -27.17 10.10 -4.41
CA LYS A 77 -27.28 11.50 -4.85
C LYS A 77 -26.28 12.43 -4.17
N LEU A 78 -25.77 12.06 -2.98
CA LEU A 78 -24.71 12.81 -2.32
C LEU A 78 -23.39 12.61 -3.05
N ASP A 79 -23.07 11.37 -3.45
CA ASP A 79 -21.88 11.07 -4.25
C ASP A 79 -21.88 11.89 -5.55
N GLU A 80 -23.04 12.03 -6.21
CA GLU A 80 -23.19 12.80 -7.45
C GLU A 80 -22.77 14.27 -7.25
N ARG A 81 -23.27 14.93 -6.19
CA ARG A 81 -22.88 16.31 -5.87
C ARG A 81 -21.39 16.44 -5.56
N ILE A 82 -20.86 15.53 -4.75
CA ILE A 82 -19.42 15.53 -4.42
C ILE A 82 -18.59 15.47 -5.69
N ILE A 83 -18.97 14.62 -6.63
CA ILE A 83 -18.24 14.45 -7.90
C ILE A 83 -18.38 15.69 -8.78
N ASP A 84 -19.55 16.30 -8.87
CA ASP A 84 -19.76 17.51 -9.67
C ASP A 84 -18.88 18.67 -9.18
N GLU A 85 -18.70 18.77 -7.87
CA GLU A 85 -17.88 19.80 -7.23
C GLU A 85 -16.37 19.46 -7.21
N SER A 86 -15.98 18.20 -7.48
CA SER A 86 -14.60 17.75 -7.39
C SER A 86 -13.87 17.84 -8.72
N SER A 87 -12.63 18.32 -8.70
CA SER A 87 -11.68 18.26 -9.82
C SER A 87 -10.97 16.90 -9.89
N VAL A 88 -10.64 16.31 -8.74
CA VAL A 88 -10.00 15.01 -8.61
C VAL A 88 -10.95 14.03 -7.92
N ILE A 89 -11.27 12.96 -8.61
CA ILE A 89 -12.13 11.87 -8.12
C ILE A 89 -11.26 10.68 -7.77
N VAL A 90 -11.19 10.31 -6.49
CA VAL A 90 -10.48 9.12 -6.03
C VAL A 90 -11.49 8.00 -5.78
N ALA A 91 -11.31 6.86 -6.40
CA ALA A 91 -12.27 5.76 -6.30
C ALA A 91 -11.58 4.39 -6.37
N THR A 92 -12.25 3.36 -5.82
CA THR A 92 -11.93 1.98 -6.18
C THR A 92 -12.57 1.60 -7.53
N PRO A 93 -12.10 0.54 -8.21
CA PRO A 93 -12.71 0.08 -9.45
C PRO A 93 -14.22 -0.16 -9.33
N GLU A 94 -14.68 -0.72 -8.21
CA GLU A 94 -16.09 -0.97 -7.96
C GLU A 94 -16.91 0.32 -7.83
N LYS A 95 -16.36 1.33 -7.14
CA LYS A 95 -17.03 2.63 -6.98
C LYS A 95 -17.04 3.40 -8.29
N ALA A 96 -15.95 3.39 -9.05
CA ALA A 96 -15.86 3.99 -10.37
C ALA A 96 -16.90 3.38 -11.33
N LYS A 97 -17.04 2.05 -11.37
CA LYS A 97 -18.09 1.37 -12.17
C LYS A 97 -19.50 1.82 -11.79
N ALA A 98 -19.77 1.97 -10.50
CA ALA A 98 -21.08 2.41 -10.02
C ALA A 98 -21.36 3.88 -10.44
N LEU A 99 -20.33 4.72 -10.38
CA LEU A 99 -20.38 6.11 -10.84
C LEU A 99 -20.77 6.20 -12.32
N PHE A 100 -20.07 5.49 -13.20
CA PHE A 100 -20.31 5.58 -14.64
C PHE A 100 -21.66 5.03 -15.07
N ARG A 101 -22.18 4.03 -14.38
CA ARG A 101 -23.53 3.51 -14.65
C ARG A 101 -24.64 4.48 -14.26
N SER A 102 -24.39 5.40 -13.35
CA SER A 102 -25.37 6.36 -12.85
C SER A 102 -25.27 7.72 -13.53
N ASN A 103 -24.12 8.08 -14.09
CA ASN A 103 -23.90 9.38 -14.71
C ASN A 103 -22.85 9.27 -15.84
N GLU A 104 -23.33 9.06 -17.07
CA GLU A 104 -22.46 8.96 -18.27
C GLU A 104 -21.85 10.32 -18.66
N ASP A 105 -22.52 11.44 -18.30
CA ASP A 105 -22.05 12.78 -18.67
C ASP A 105 -20.69 13.14 -18.05
N ILE A 106 -20.39 12.56 -16.88
CA ILE A 106 -19.09 12.75 -16.20
C ILE A 106 -17.93 12.23 -17.06
N LEU A 107 -18.14 11.14 -17.81
CA LEU A 107 -17.13 10.57 -18.69
C LEU A 107 -16.59 11.57 -19.71
N SER A 108 -17.44 12.47 -20.20
CA SER A 108 -17.07 13.49 -21.17
C SER A 108 -16.07 14.52 -20.64
N CYS A 109 -16.07 14.73 -19.31
CA CYS A 109 -15.22 15.70 -18.62
C CYS A 109 -13.88 15.08 -18.15
N ILE A 110 -13.75 13.74 -18.12
CA ILE A 110 -12.53 13.09 -17.66
C ILE A 110 -11.43 13.21 -18.73
N LYS A 111 -10.33 13.88 -18.38
CA LYS A 111 -9.17 14.09 -19.23
C LYS A 111 -7.95 13.30 -18.81
N LEU A 112 -7.91 12.82 -17.58
CA LEU A 112 -6.83 11.99 -17.07
C LEU A 112 -7.40 10.88 -16.19
N VAL A 113 -7.06 9.65 -16.52
CA VAL A 113 -7.30 8.48 -15.66
C VAL A 113 -5.96 7.98 -15.15
N ILE A 114 -5.81 7.93 -13.84
CA ILE A 114 -4.64 7.35 -13.18
C ILE A 114 -5.07 6.02 -12.56
N ILE A 115 -4.39 4.94 -12.94
CA ILE A 115 -4.60 3.61 -12.37
C ILE A 115 -3.38 3.28 -11.51
N ASP A 116 -3.57 3.18 -10.21
CA ASP A 116 -2.50 2.80 -9.28
C ASP A 116 -2.45 1.28 -9.10
N GLU A 117 -1.27 0.79 -8.75
CA GLU A 117 -0.95 -0.64 -8.57
C GLU A 117 -1.36 -1.50 -9.79
N GLY A 118 -0.97 -1.06 -10.99
CA GLY A 118 -1.30 -1.70 -12.26
C GLY A 118 -0.93 -3.19 -12.38
N HIS A 119 -0.04 -3.69 -11.50
CA HIS A 119 0.28 -5.12 -11.41
C HIS A 119 -0.89 -5.99 -10.89
N LEU A 120 -1.94 -5.37 -10.37
CA LEU A 120 -3.17 -6.07 -9.97
C LEU A 120 -4.14 -6.29 -11.13
N LEU A 121 -3.77 -5.97 -12.36
CA LEU A 121 -4.44 -6.44 -13.57
C LEU A 121 -4.04 -7.90 -13.84
N GLY A 122 -4.99 -8.79 -14.11
CA GLY A 122 -4.67 -10.20 -14.30
C GLY A 122 -5.87 -11.13 -14.46
N THR A 123 -5.65 -12.43 -14.36
CA THR A 123 -6.60 -13.51 -14.75
C THR A 123 -7.63 -13.90 -13.68
N ASP A 124 -7.59 -13.36 -12.47
CA ASP A 124 -8.61 -13.56 -11.46
C ASP A 124 -9.96 -12.97 -11.92
N LYS A 125 -11.08 -13.61 -11.60
CA LYS A 125 -12.42 -13.13 -11.99
C LYS A 125 -12.68 -11.66 -11.65
N ARG A 126 -12.23 -11.20 -10.48
CA ARG A 126 -12.37 -9.80 -10.06
C ARG A 126 -11.52 -8.90 -10.95
N LEU A 127 -10.33 -9.31 -11.29
CA LEU A 127 -9.39 -8.56 -12.10
C LEU A 127 -9.83 -8.46 -13.56
N ILE A 128 -10.35 -9.57 -14.14
CA ILE A 128 -10.95 -9.58 -15.49
C ILE A 128 -12.11 -8.57 -15.60
N VAL A 129 -12.98 -8.51 -14.58
CA VAL A 129 -14.08 -7.53 -14.55
C VAL A 129 -13.55 -6.10 -14.47
N ASN A 130 -12.40 -5.87 -13.85
CA ASN A 130 -11.75 -4.57 -13.86
C ASN A 130 -11.15 -4.25 -15.24
N GLU A 131 -10.52 -5.19 -15.92
CA GLU A 131 -10.00 -5.00 -17.26
C GLU A 131 -11.10 -4.63 -18.26
N MET A 132 -12.25 -5.33 -18.21
CA MET A 132 -13.42 -4.98 -19.03
C MET A 132 -13.89 -3.55 -18.76
N PHE A 133 -13.91 -3.14 -17.51
CA PHE A 133 -14.26 -1.78 -17.14
C PHE A 133 -13.24 -0.76 -17.64
N TYR A 134 -11.95 -1.06 -17.57
CA TYR A 134 -10.93 -0.16 -18.09
C TYR A 134 -10.96 -0.06 -19.61
N GLU A 135 -11.37 -1.11 -20.33
CA GLU A 135 -11.59 -1.04 -21.78
C GLU A 135 -12.78 -0.13 -22.14
N GLU A 136 -13.90 -0.25 -21.42
CA GLU A 136 -15.05 0.65 -21.55
C GLU A 136 -14.64 2.11 -21.25
N LEU A 137 -13.94 2.32 -20.14
CA LEU A 137 -13.44 3.63 -19.74
C LEU A 137 -12.48 4.22 -20.79
N LYS A 138 -11.59 3.40 -21.35
CA LYS A 138 -10.65 3.78 -22.40
C LYS A 138 -11.38 4.33 -23.62
N TYR A 139 -12.42 3.65 -24.07
CA TYR A 139 -13.20 4.07 -25.23
C TYR A 139 -13.75 5.50 -25.04
N HIS A 140 -14.41 5.75 -23.91
CA HIS A 140 -14.99 7.07 -23.62
C HIS A 140 -13.95 8.16 -23.39
N VAL A 141 -12.91 7.88 -22.60
CA VAL A 141 -11.88 8.86 -22.25
C VAL A 141 -11.08 9.30 -23.49
N LYS A 142 -10.69 8.35 -24.35
CA LYS A 142 -9.96 8.67 -25.60
C LYS A 142 -10.84 9.44 -26.60
N ALA A 143 -12.11 9.07 -26.73
CA ALA A 143 -13.05 9.81 -27.60
C ALA A 143 -13.17 11.28 -27.21
N ASN A 144 -12.96 11.61 -25.94
CA ASN A 144 -13.01 12.98 -25.41
C ASN A 144 -11.61 13.64 -25.27
N GLY A 145 -10.57 13.06 -25.90
CA GLY A 145 -9.20 13.58 -25.87
C GLY A 145 -8.48 13.43 -24.53
N GLY A 146 -9.00 12.56 -23.65
CA GLY A 146 -8.35 12.20 -22.40
C GLY A 146 -7.26 11.12 -22.56
N ARG A 147 -6.51 10.86 -21.50
CA ARG A 147 -5.37 9.93 -21.49
C ARG A 147 -5.31 9.11 -20.22
N PHE A 148 -4.50 8.04 -20.28
CA PHE A 148 -4.24 7.14 -19.15
C PHE A 148 -2.82 7.29 -18.61
N LEU A 149 -2.68 7.17 -17.29
CA LEU A 149 -1.42 7.01 -16.59
C LEU A 149 -1.54 5.78 -15.68
N LEU A 150 -0.81 4.72 -16.00
CA LEU A 150 -0.74 3.53 -15.16
C LEU A 150 0.52 3.58 -14.31
N LEU A 151 0.36 3.48 -13.00
CA LEU A 151 1.44 3.45 -12.02
C LEU A 151 1.57 2.05 -11.44
N SER A 152 2.78 1.50 -11.39
CA SER A 152 3.02 0.17 -10.82
C SER A 152 4.44 0.00 -10.29
N ALA A 153 4.60 -0.96 -9.38
CA ALA A 153 5.92 -1.30 -8.84
C ALA A 153 6.75 -2.09 -9.85
N VAL A 154 6.22 -3.20 -10.33
CA VAL A 154 6.87 -4.09 -11.31
C VAL A 154 5.81 -4.59 -12.28
N LEU A 155 6.08 -4.44 -13.58
CA LEU A 155 5.21 -4.91 -14.64
C LEU A 155 6.04 -5.70 -15.67
N PRO A 156 6.00 -7.04 -15.61
CA PRO A 156 6.70 -7.86 -16.61
C PRO A 156 6.17 -7.62 -18.04
N ASN A 157 4.88 -7.33 -18.18
CA ASN A 157 4.16 -7.10 -19.44
C ASN A 157 3.78 -5.62 -19.65
N ALA A 158 4.67 -4.70 -19.27
CA ALA A 158 4.39 -3.26 -19.37
C ALA A 158 4.17 -2.78 -20.79
N GLU A 159 4.86 -3.37 -21.78
CA GLU A 159 4.73 -3.06 -23.19
C GLU A 159 3.34 -3.44 -23.73
N ASP A 160 2.82 -4.63 -23.36
CA ASP A 160 1.48 -5.09 -23.75
C ASP A 160 0.39 -4.17 -23.17
N LEU A 161 0.56 -3.80 -21.88
CA LEU A 161 -0.33 -2.85 -21.21
C LEU A 161 -0.26 -1.45 -21.84
N SER A 162 0.92 -1.05 -22.31
CA SER A 162 1.11 0.22 -23.01
C SER A 162 0.41 0.23 -24.35
N GLU A 163 0.58 -0.81 -25.14
CA GLU A 163 -0.12 -0.97 -26.42
C GLU A 163 -1.63 -0.94 -26.20
N TRP A 164 -2.11 -1.69 -25.21
CA TRP A 164 -3.53 -1.71 -24.87
C TRP A 164 -4.08 -0.35 -24.44
N LEU A 165 -3.44 0.34 -23.49
CA LEU A 165 -3.98 1.60 -22.93
C LEU A 165 -3.64 2.85 -23.75
N THR A 166 -2.52 2.84 -24.48
CA THR A 166 -1.98 4.06 -25.13
C THR A 166 -1.82 3.93 -26.65
N ASP A 167 -2.16 2.77 -27.23
CA ASP A 167 -1.98 2.42 -28.65
C ASP A 167 -0.51 2.49 -29.11
N SER A 168 0.44 2.32 -28.18
CA SER A 168 1.88 2.31 -28.47
C SER A 168 2.65 1.56 -27.40
N THR A 169 3.60 0.73 -27.82
CA THR A 169 4.53 0.04 -26.92
C THR A 169 5.60 0.97 -26.32
N ASP A 170 5.82 2.16 -26.93
CA ASP A 170 6.91 3.05 -26.55
C ASP A 170 6.59 3.97 -25.36
N ASN A 171 5.36 3.94 -24.88
CA ASN A 171 4.91 4.80 -23.77
C ASN A 171 5.19 4.21 -22.39
N VAL A 172 6.23 3.40 -22.28
CA VAL A 172 6.67 2.74 -21.04
C VAL A 172 7.90 3.44 -20.48
N TYR A 173 7.80 3.80 -19.21
CA TYR A 173 8.89 4.40 -18.42
C TYR A 173 9.26 3.45 -17.29
N LYS A 174 10.42 2.82 -17.40
CA LYS A 174 10.95 1.84 -16.42
C LYS A 174 12.20 2.38 -15.75
N GLU A 175 12.24 2.29 -14.43
CA GLU A 175 13.42 2.59 -13.64
C GLU A 175 13.55 1.56 -12.51
N ASN A 176 14.78 1.23 -12.18
CA ASN A 176 15.10 0.30 -11.09
C ASN A 176 15.66 1.01 -9.86
N TRP A 177 15.78 2.34 -9.92
CA TRP A 177 16.30 3.13 -8.82
C TRP A 177 15.42 3.07 -7.59
N ARG A 178 16.04 2.88 -6.43
CA ARG A 178 15.39 2.94 -5.11
C ARG A 178 16.13 3.93 -4.22
N PRO A 179 15.42 4.71 -3.38
CA PRO A 179 16.05 5.63 -2.43
C PRO A 179 16.77 4.92 -1.28
N SER A 180 16.49 3.63 -1.08
CA SER A 180 17.07 2.80 -0.03
C SER A 180 17.53 1.46 -0.58
N ASP A 181 18.64 0.95 -0.06
CA ASP A 181 19.12 -0.39 -0.36
C ASP A 181 18.15 -1.45 0.14
N GLU A 182 17.85 -2.42 -0.71
CA GLU A 182 17.07 -3.59 -0.33
C GLU A 182 18.02 -4.73 0.04
N ARG A 183 17.80 -5.31 1.22
CA ARG A 183 18.48 -6.52 1.65
C ARG A 183 17.47 -7.60 1.97
N ILE A 184 17.64 -8.78 1.39
CA ILE A 184 16.79 -9.93 1.66
C ILE A 184 17.52 -10.81 2.69
N GLY A 185 16.90 -10.97 3.86
CA GLY A 185 17.39 -11.85 4.92
C GLY A 185 16.59 -13.14 4.99
N ILE A 186 17.27 -14.28 4.96
CA ILE A 186 16.68 -15.59 5.22
C ILE A 186 16.96 -15.94 6.69
N MET A 187 15.87 -16.16 7.44
CA MET A 187 15.93 -16.58 8.83
C MET A 187 15.77 -18.10 8.91
N GLU A 188 16.77 -18.79 9.46
CA GLU A 188 16.76 -20.22 9.68
C GLU A 188 16.73 -20.52 11.17
N TRP A 189 15.68 -21.22 11.63
CA TRP A 189 15.56 -21.73 12.99
C TRP A 189 15.83 -23.23 13.03
N ASN A 190 16.90 -23.65 13.72
CA ASN A 190 17.34 -25.05 13.84
C ASN A 190 16.92 -25.73 15.16
N GLY A 191 16.06 -25.10 15.97
CA GLY A 191 15.65 -25.60 17.28
C GLY A 191 16.53 -25.14 18.44
N VAL A 192 17.72 -24.61 18.18
CA VAL A 192 18.67 -24.12 19.18
C VAL A 192 19.03 -22.65 18.94
N SER A 193 19.21 -22.27 17.68
CA SER A 193 19.57 -20.89 17.32
C SER A 193 18.88 -20.45 16.05
N VAL A 194 18.80 -19.13 15.88
CA VAL A 194 18.42 -18.47 14.64
C VAL A 194 19.69 -18.01 13.93
N ASN A 195 19.83 -18.39 12.68
CA ASN A 195 20.83 -17.85 11.78
C ASN A 195 20.16 -16.87 10.80
N LEU A 196 20.82 -15.76 10.47
CA LEU A 196 20.40 -14.82 9.46
C LEU A 196 21.41 -14.81 8.32
N ASN A 197 20.93 -15.10 7.12
CA ASN A 197 21.69 -15.02 5.89
C ASN A 197 21.14 -13.85 5.05
N TRP A 198 21.91 -12.77 4.96
CA TRP A 198 21.55 -11.57 4.24
C TRP A 198 22.13 -11.58 2.83
N LYS A 199 21.27 -11.37 1.85
CA LYS A 199 21.65 -11.12 0.46
C LYS A 199 21.30 -9.70 0.10
N SER A 200 22.22 -9.00 -0.53
CA SER A 200 22.02 -7.66 -1.09
C SER A 200 22.08 -7.76 -2.62
N THR A 201 21.54 -6.77 -3.30
CA THR A 201 21.77 -6.55 -4.74
C THR A 201 23.26 -6.35 -5.04
N ASP A 202 24.00 -5.79 -4.09
CA ASP A 202 25.45 -5.71 -4.10
C ASP A 202 26.03 -6.92 -3.35
N ALA A 203 26.71 -7.81 -4.08
CA ALA A 203 27.25 -9.06 -3.54
C ALA A 203 28.27 -8.84 -2.41
N GLU A 204 28.99 -7.73 -2.41
CA GLU A 204 29.96 -7.37 -1.36
C GLU A 204 29.30 -7.09 0.00
N ARG A 205 28.00 -6.79 -0.01
CA ARG A 205 27.18 -6.55 1.20
C ARG A 205 26.47 -7.80 1.72
N ASN A 206 26.72 -8.97 1.12
CA ASN A 206 26.21 -10.22 1.66
C ASN A 206 26.84 -10.52 3.02
N SER A 207 26.04 -10.96 3.97
CA SER A 207 26.52 -11.29 5.30
C SER A 207 25.79 -12.45 5.92
N PHE A 208 26.52 -13.26 6.70
CA PHE A 208 25.95 -14.35 7.47
C PHE A 208 26.16 -14.09 8.96
N ASN A 209 25.06 -14.08 9.70
CA ASN A 209 25.05 -13.89 11.14
C ASN A 209 24.62 -15.21 11.81
N PRO A 210 25.57 -16.08 12.17
CA PRO A 210 25.26 -17.29 12.92
C PRO A 210 24.82 -16.94 14.35
N ASN A 211 23.96 -17.78 14.92
CA ASN A 211 23.50 -17.63 16.29
C ASN A 211 22.96 -16.23 16.63
N PHE A 212 22.28 -15.59 15.67
CA PHE A 212 21.69 -14.26 15.86
C PHE A 212 20.76 -14.22 17.07
N ILE A 213 19.97 -15.25 17.27
CA ILE A 213 19.26 -15.54 18.52
C ILE A 213 19.71 -16.92 19.00
N MET A 214 20.03 -17.05 20.26
CA MET A 214 20.33 -18.34 20.91
C MET A 214 19.24 -18.70 21.90
N ARG A 215 18.89 -19.97 21.92
CA ARG A 215 18.00 -20.56 22.92
C ARG A 215 18.63 -20.41 24.30
N GLN A 216 17.93 -19.72 25.19
CA GLN A 216 18.37 -19.51 26.56
C GLN A 216 17.51 -20.32 27.53
N LYS A 217 18.14 -20.76 28.61
CA LYS A 217 17.48 -21.43 29.71
C LYS A 217 16.74 -20.39 30.55
N LEU A 218 15.45 -20.61 30.76
CA LEU A 218 14.66 -19.75 31.63
C LEU A 218 14.88 -20.11 33.10
N PRO A 219 14.79 -19.14 34.04
CA PRO A 219 14.79 -19.41 35.47
C PRO A 219 13.66 -20.37 35.86
N LYS A 220 13.97 -21.37 36.66
CA LYS A 220 12.95 -22.28 37.19
C LYS A 220 12.04 -21.57 38.19
N LYS A 221 10.73 -21.80 38.07
CA LYS A 221 9.80 -21.41 39.11
C LYS A 221 9.97 -22.35 40.32
N PRO A 222 9.67 -21.89 41.56
CA PRO A 222 9.69 -22.74 42.74
C PRO A 222 8.79 -23.97 42.52
N LYS A 223 9.30 -25.18 42.78
CA LYS A 223 8.63 -26.48 42.61
C LYS A 223 8.48 -27.01 41.19
N GLU A 224 9.03 -26.34 40.18
CA GLU A 224 8.99 -26.77 38.79
C GLU A 224 10.11 -27.83 38.52
N ARG A 225 9.72 -29.00 37.98
CA ARG A 225 10.69 -30.07 37.63
C ARG A 225 11.22 -29.93 36.23
N ILE A 226 10.44 -29.32 35.31
CA ILE A 226 10.76 -29.20 33.89
C ILE A 226 11.61 -27.98 33.65
N MET A 227 12.59 -28.10 32.78
CA MET A 227 13.42 -26.99 32.30
C MET A 227 12.76 -26.36 31.10
N HIS A 228 12.52 -25.05 31.18
CA HIS A 228 12.00 -24.27 30.08
C HIS A 228 13.12 -23.49 29.39
N TYR A 229 12.96 -23.31 28.09
CA TYR A 229 13.88 -22.55 27.27
C TYR A 229 13.12 -21.50 26.45
N PHE A 230 13.84 -20.52 25.93
CA PHE A 230 13.29 -19.52 25.03
C PHE A 230 14.35 -19.04 24.03
N PRO A 231 14.06 -19.02 22.72
CA PRO A 231 12.87 -19.55 22.08
C PRO A 231 12.87 -21.09 21.98
N GLU A 232 11.68 -21.70 21.99
CA GLU A 232 11.47 -23.15 21.80
C GLU A 232 10.76 -23.51 20.51
N ASN A 233 10.10 -22.53 19.88
CA ASN A 233 9.32 -22.73 18.67
C ASN A 233 9.49 -21.58 17.69
N LYS A 234 8.96 -21.76 16.48
CA LYS A 234 9.08 -20.80 15.38
C LYS A 234 8.53 -19.42 15.74
N ASN A 235 7.38 -19.32 16.41
CA ASN A 235 6.78 -18.03 16.76
C ASN A 235 7.64 -17.25 17.75
N GLN A 236 8.23 -17.95 18.72
CA GLN A 236 9.17 -17.35 19.67
C GLN A 236 10.47 -16.93 18.99
N ALA A 237 10.96 -17.71 18.03
CA ALA A 237 12.14 -17.37 17.24
C ALA A 237 11.89 -16.11 16.41
N ILE A 238 10.71 -15.98 15.76
CA ILE A 238 10.30 -14.80 15.02
C ILE A 238 10.21 -13.58 15.95
N ALA A 239 9.52 -13.71 17.08
CA ALA A 239 9.35 -12.65 18.06
C ALA A 239 10.69 -12.14 18.60
N SER A 240 11.58 -13.06 18.98
CA SER A 240 12.92 -12.74 19.49
C SER A 240 13.78 -12.05 18.44
N THR A 241 13.68 -12.49 17.18
CA THR A 241 14.40 -11.88 16.06
C THR A 241 13.92 -10.46 15.80
N ALA A 242 12.59 -10.24 15.75
CA ALA A 242 12.00 -8.93 15.58
C ALA A 242 12.37 -8.00 16.75
N TYR A 243 12.30 -8.50 17.98
CA TYR A 243 12.70 -7.73 19.17
C TYR A 243 14.15 -7.27 19.11
N LYS A 244 15.06 -8.12 18.60
CA LYS A 244 16.48 -7.74 18.46
C LYS A 244 16.67 -6.76 17.30
N LEU A 245 15.98 -6.96 16.16
CA LEU A 245 16.07 -6.09 14.98
C LEU A 245 15.50 -4.69 15.20
N ARG A 246 14.54 -4.50 16.13
CA ARG A 246 13.97 -3.18 16.44
C ARG A 246 14.98 -2.10 16.81
N LYS A 247 16.19 -2.49 17.23
CA LYS A 247 17.28 -1.56 17.54
C LYS A 247 17.81 -0.83 16.29
N PHE A 248 17.57 -1.40 15.11
CA PHE A 248 18.02 -0.85 13.83
C PHE A 248 16.94 -0.07 13.09
N GLY A 249 15.67 -0.17 13.52
CA GLY A 249 14.55 0.54 12.93
C GLY A 249 13.20 -0.13 13.22
N PRO A 250 12.10 0.40 12.66
CA PRO A 250 10.78 -0.22 12.74
C PRO A 250 10.78 -1.63 12.15
N VAL A 251 10.07 -2.55 12.78
CA VAL A 251 9.95 -3.94 12.31
C VAL A 251 8.49 -4.26 12.06
N LEU A 252 8.17 -4.66 10.83
CA LEU A 252 6.85 -5.18 10.44
C LEU A 252 6.93 -6.70 10.30
N ILE A 253 6.06 -7.41 11.04
CA ILE A 253 5.92 -8.86 10.93
C ILE A 253 4.68 -9.16 10.10
N PHE A 254 4.88 -9.66 8.89
CA PHE A 254 3.79 -10.10 8.03
C PHE A 254 3.55 -11.60 8.16
N VAL A 255 2.28 -12.00 8.30
CA VAL A 255 1.87 -13.41 8.42
C VAL A 255 0.65 -13.71 7.56
N GLY A 256 0.65 -14.88 6.92
CA GLY A 256 -0.44 -15.29 6.02
C GLY A 256 -1.75 -15.70 6.71
N ILE A 257 -1.75 -15.89 8.05
CA ILE A 257 -2.91 -16.38 8.80
C ILE A 257 -3.19 -15.45 9.99
N LYS A 258 -4.42 -14.93 10.08
CA LYS A 258 -4.85 -14.01 11.15
C LYS A 258 -4.54 -14.51 12.57
N LYS A 259 -4.74 -15.81 12.86
CA LYS A 259 -4.43 -16.41 14.18
C LYS A 259 -2.95 -16.30 14.55
N SER A 260 -2.05 -16.31 13.57
CA SER A 260 -0.61 -16.21 13.81
C SER A 260 -0.18 -14.79 14.24
N VAL A 261 -0.94 -13.76 13.90
CA VAL A 261 -0.70 -12.38 14.36
C VAL A 261 -0.72 -12.33 15.88
N PHE A 262 -1.80 -12.80 16.48
CA PHE A 262 -1.96 -12.80 17.94
C PHE A 262 -0.96 -13.74 18.63
N ALA A 263 -0.69 -14.90 18.03
CA ALA A 263 0.27 -15.84 18.60
C ALA A 263 1.68 -15.24 18.67
N ILE A 264 2.13 -14.57 17.60
CA ILE A 264 3.45 -13.92 17.58
C ILE A 264 3.47 -12.69 18.48
N ALA A 265 2.40 -11.89 18.51
CA ALA A 265 2.29 -10.72 19.39
C ALA A 265 2.45 -11.08 20.86
N ARG A 266 1.79 -12.15 21.32
CA ARG A 266 1.92 -12.67 22.71
C ARG A 266 3.35 -13.13 23.01
N GLU A 267 4.03 -13.76 22.06
CA GLU A 267 5.44 -14.16 22.24
C GLU A 267 6.38 -12.94 22.22
N TYR A 268 6.05 -11.91 21.42
CA TYR A 268 6.81 -10.66 21.39
C TYR A 268 6.71 -9.90 22.72
N GLU A 269 5.52 -9.86 23.33
CA GLU A 269 5.31 -9.26 24.65
C GLU A 269 6.25 -9.85 25.71
N LYS A 270 6.48 -11.17 25.67
CA LYS A 270 7.42 -11.85 26.58
C LYS A 270 8.88 -11.43 26.38
N CYS A 271 9.23 -10.88 25.22
CA CYS A 271 10.58 -10.36 24.95
C CYS A 271 10.80 -8.96 25.55
N ILE A 272 9.72 -8.22 25.85
CA ILE A 272 9.81 -6.84 26.35
C ILE A 272 10.27 -6.86 27.80
N GLN A 273 11.36 -6.17 28.11
CA GLN A 273 11.88 -6.06 29.48
C GLN A 273 10.96 -5.19 30.34
N PRO A 274 10.81 -5.49 31.66
CA PRO A 274 9.94 -4.72 32.56
C PRO A 274 10.24 -3.22 32.58
N GLU A 275 11.49 -2.84 32.37
CA GLU A 275 11.93 -1.43 32.33
C GLU A 275 11.43 -0.71 31.07
N GLU A 276 11.26 -1.43 29.97
CA GLU A 276 10.76 -0.92 28.70
C GLU A 276 9.22 -0.81 28.69
N GLN A 277 8.52 -1.53 29.58
CA GLN A 277 7.06 -1.46 29.70
C GLN A 277 6.56 -0.10 30.23
N LYS A 278 7.47 0.78 30.70
CA LYS A 278 7.15 2.16 31.08
C LYS A 278 7.04 3.09 29.87
N PHE A 279 6.39 2.63 28.82
CA PHE A 279 6.15 3.45 27.63
C PHE A 279 5.23 4.63 27.98
N ARG A 280 5.75 5.87 27.85
CA ARG A 280 4.97 7.09 28.05
C ARG A 280 4.55 7.64 26.69
N PHE A 281 3.29 7.55 26.37
CA PHE A 281 2.74 8.25 25.24
C PHE A 281 2.93 9.77 25.44
N ARG A 282 3.51 10.45 24.43
CA ARG A 282 3.68 11.89 24.47
C ARG A 282 2.34 12.63 24.51
N ASN A 283 1.31 12.07 23.90
CA ASN A 283 -0.05 12.61 23.87
C ASN A 283 -1.04 11.64 24.52
N LYS A 284 -1.45 11.99 25.76
CA LYS A 284 -2.42 11.18 26.53
C LYS A 284 -3.81 11.13 25.89
N ALA A 285 -4.23 12.16 25.16
CA ALA A 285 -5.53 12.21 24.48
C ALA A 285 -5.57 11.20 23.33
N ASN A 286 -4.54 11.18 22.48
CA ASN A 286 -4.43 10.22 21.38
C ASN A 286 -4.36 8.78 21.89
N TRP A 287 -3.70 8.55 23.04
CA TRP A 287 -3.68 7.23 23.68
C TRP A 287 -5.07 6.78 24.16
N ARG A 288 -5.83 7.68 24.77
CA ARG A 288 -7.21 7.37 25.19
C ARG A 288 -8.10 7.05 23.98
N ALA A 289 -8.02 7.86 22.92
CA ALA A 289 -8.77 7.62 21.68
C ALA A 289 -8.40 6.28 21.05
N PHE A 290 -7.11 5.97 20.96
CA PHE A 290 -6.64 4.68 20.45
C PHE A 290 -7.14 3.51 21.31
N LYS A 291 -7.06 3.62 22.64
CA LYS A 291 -7.57 2.58 23.55
C LYS A 291 -9.07 2.35 23.38
N LEU A 292 -9.86 3.41 23.27
CA LEU A 292 -11.31 3.31 23.03
C LEU A 292 -11.59 2.63 21.70
N ALA A 293 -10.93 3.02 20.62
CA ALA A 293 -11.07 2.39 19.30
C ALA A 293 -10.69 0.90 19.32
N CYS A 294 -9.66 0.52 20.09
CA CYS A 294 -9.32 -0.90 20.28
C CYS A 294 -10.41 -1.66 21.03
N ILE A 295 -10.95 -1.10 22.12
CA ILE A 295 -12.04 -1.70 22.91
C ILE A 295 -13.29 -1.87 22.03
N GLU A 296 -13.68 -0.85 21.26
CA GLU A 296 -14.81 -0.91 20.33
C GLU A 296 -14.64 -1.97 19.25
N SER A 297 -13.41 -2.16 18.77
CA SER A 297 -13.12 -3.08 17.66
C SER A 297 -12.89 -4.54 18.09
N TYR A 298 -12.38 -4.76 19.28
CA TYR A 298 -11.89 -6.05 19.74
C TYR A 298 -12.42 -6.52 21.10
N GLY A 299 -13.19 -5.67 21.81
CA GLY A 299 -13.64 -5.93 23.17
C GLY A 299 -12.63 -5.53 24.25
N GLU A 300 -13.03 -5.69 25.51
CA GLU A 300 -12.20 -5.30 26.67
C GLU A 300 -11.12 -6.32 27.05
N ASP A 301 -11.02 -7.50 26.41
CA ASP A 301 -10.08 -8.59 26.74
C ASP A 301 -8.67 -8.39 26.14
#